data_1f234f5d0f67837576a49e1aa9d2f0db
#
_entry.id   1f234f5d0f67837576a49e1aa9d2f0db
#
_cell.length_a   1.000
_cell.length_b   1.000
_cell.length_c   1.000
_cell.angle_alpha   90.00
_cell.angle_beta   90.00
_cell.angle_gamma   90.00
#
_symmetry.space_group_name_H-M   'P 1'
#
loop_
_entity.id
_entity.type
_entity.pdbx_description
1 polymer ?
#
loop_
_entity_poly.entity_id
_entity_poly.type
_entity_poly.pdbx_seq_one_letter_code
_entity_poly.pdbx_strand_id
1 'polypeptide(L)'
;ALCDALREAAADVGLPADFAQLLHSREDVAAMLKEDALIDLIIPRGSKEFVRYIMDNSRIPVLGHSDGICHVYVDKSADLEMAVSIAVDSKAQNVAVCNACETLLVHRDIAADFLPKLLPAMQEKHVRLLGDEATRAIIPVEAATEEDWRTEYLDYVLSIRVVDSLEAAIAHINRYGSHHTDCIVTRDDAAAKAFLTRVDSAGVYRNVSTRFADGFVYGFGAEVGIATGKLHAR
;
A
#
# COMPACT_ATOMS: atom_id res chain seq x y z
N ALA A 1 -13.81 18.35 -21.90
CA ALA A 1 -14.75 17.21 -21.86
C ALA A 1 -15.26 16.93 -20.42
N LEU A 2 -14.44 16.32 -19.50
CA LEU A 2 -14.95 15.98 -18.15
C LEU A 2 -15.34 17.22 -17.34
N CYS A 3 -14.48 18.24 -17.31
CA CYS A 3 -14.77 19.50 -16.59
C CYS A 3 -16.01 20.20 -17.16
N ASP A 4 -16.21 20.15 -18.49
CA ASP A 4 -17.37 20.77 -19.13
C ASP A 4 -18.65 20.03 -18.77
N ALA A 5 -18.64 18.68 -18.78
CA ALA A 5 -19.78 17.87 -18.34
C ALA A 5 -20.14 18.12 -16.86
N LEU A 6 -19.13 18.31 -15.98
CA LEU A 6 -19.37 18.70 -14.60
C LEU A 6 -20.00 20.08 -14.47
N ARG A 7 -19.57 21.06 -15.29
CA ARG A 7 -20.14 22.41 -15.30
C ARG A 7 -21.57 22.43 -15.81
N GLU A 8 -21.86 21.67 -16.86
CA GLU A 8 -23.22 21.51 -17.39
C GLU A 8 -24.16 20.92 -16.34
N ALA A 9 -23.77 19.79 -15.73
CA ALA A 9 -24.55 19.17 -14.65
C ALA A 9 -24.72 20.07 -13.42
N ALA A 10 -23.71 20.87 -13.08
CA ALA A 10 -23.77 21.83 -11.97
C ALA A 10 -24.78 22.97 -12.26
N ALA A 11 -24.81 23.46 -13.50
CA ALA A 11 -25.76 24.49 -13.92
C ALA A 11 -27.22 23.99 -13.83
N ASP A 12 -27.49 22.74 -14.18
CA ASP A 12 -28.84 22.14 -14.11
C ASP A 12 -29.40 22.08 -12.69
N VAL A 13 -28.52 22.04 -11.66
CA VAL A 13 -28.91 22.04 -10.25
C VAL A 13 -28.66 23.39 -9.53
N GLY A 14 -28.32 24.42 -10.30
CA GLY A 14 -28.22 25.81 -9.80
C GLY A 14 -26.91 26.10 -9.05
N LEU A 15 -25.85 25.34 -9.28
CA LEU A 15 -24.52 25.67 -8.76
C LEU A 15 -23.86 26.82 -9.55
N PRO A 16 -22.93 27.58 -8.94
CA PRO A 16 -22.20 28.66 -9.62
C PRO A 16 -21.48 28.19 -10.89
N ALA A 17 -21.38 29.04 -11.91
CA ALA A 17 -20.76 28.71 -13.18
C ALA A 17 -19.24 28.42 -13.06
N ASP A 18 -18.60 28.92 -12.00
CA ASP A 18 -17.19 28.73 -11.66
C ASP A 18 -16.95 27.60 -10.64
N PHE A 19 -17.98 26.80 -10.37
CA PHE A 19 -17.91 25.63 -9.46
C PHE A 19 -16.72 24.72 -9.75
N ALA A 20 -16.40 24.44 -11.01
CA ALA A 20 -15.25 23.63 -11.39
C ALA A 20 -14.38 24.38 -12.40
N GLN A 21 -13.08 24.44 -12.12
CA GLN A 21 -12.10 25.11 -12.98
C GLN A 21 -11.05 24.12 -13.47
N LEU A 22 -10.57 24.29 -14.70
CA LEU A 22 -9.54 23.45 -15.29
C LEU A 22 -8.25 24.27 -15.46
N LEU A 23 -7.17 23.80 -14.88
CA LEU A 23 -5.81 24.28 -15.15
C LEU A 23 -5.25 23.56 -16.37
N HIS A 24 -4.57 24.29 -17.25
CA HIS A 24 -4.13 23.76 -18.53
C HIS A 24 -2.63 23.50 -18.61
N SER A 25 -1.82 24.17 -17.79
CA SER A 25 -0.37 24.10 -17.86
C SER A 25 0.25 23.62 -16.54
N ARG A 26 1.51 23.17 -16.61
CA ARG A 26 2.29 22.83 -15.41
C ARG A 26 2.66 24.08 -14.61
N GLU A 27 2.80 25.20 -15.28
CA GLU A 27 3.04 26.51 -14.67
C GLU A 27 1.87 26.95 -13.82
N ASP A 28 0.62 26.74 -14.28
CA ASP A 28 -0.59 27.02 -13.51
C ASP A 28 -0.65 26.15 -12.25
N VAL A 29 -0.32 24.85 -12.38
CA VAL A 29 -0.24 23.94 -11.21
C VAL A 29 0.83 24.42 -10.23
N ALA A 30 2.02 24.79 -10.70
CA ALA A 30 3.10 25.26 -9.83
C ALA A 30 2.75 26.59 -9.10
N ALA A 31 2.01 27.47 -9.76
CA ALA A 31 1.48 28.68 -9.14
C ALA A 31 0.43 28.35 -8.08
N MET A 32 -0.52 27.46 -8.40
CA MET A 32 -1.57 27.01 -7.49
C MET A 32 -1.05 26.45 -6.18
N LEU A 33 0.08 25.72 -6.18
CA LEU A 33 0.67 25.12 -4.97
C LEU A 33 1.03 26.15 -3.87
N LYS A 34 1.03 27.43 -4.18
CA LYS A 34 1.38 28.53 -3.27
C LYS A 34 0.16 29.30 -2.75
N GLU A 35 -1.02 28.99 -3.27
CA GLU A 35 -2.26 29.73 -3.00
C GLU A 35 -2.99 29.18 -1.74
N ASP A 36 -2.27 29.07 -0.63
CA ASP A 36 -2.76 28.55 0.65
C ASP A 36 -3.83 29.44 1.31
N ALA A 37 -3.98 30.68 0.87
CA ALA A 37 -5.08 31.55 1.29
C ALA A 37 -6.41 31.30 0.54
N LEU A 38 -6.37 30.60 -0.59
CA LEU A 38 -7.51 30.36 -1.47
C LEU A 38 -7.90 28.89 -1.62
N ILE A 39 -6.98 27.97 -1.31
CA ILE A 39 -7.15 26.53 -1.50
C ILE A 39 -6.88 25.82 -0.17
N ASP A 40 -7.84 25.07 0.30
CA ASP A 40 -7.80 24.38 1.60
C ASP A 40 -7.10 23.03 1.52
N LEU A 41 -7.20 22.31 0.38
CA LEU A 41 -6.73 20.94 0.24
C LEU A 41 -6.35 20.60 -1.20
N ILE A 42 -5.25 19.86 -1.36
CA ILE A 42 -4.87 19.23 -2.64
C ILE A 42 -4.98 17.73 -2.53
N ILE A 43 -5.63 17.10 -3.51
CA ILE A 43 -5.71 15.65 -3.69
C ILE A 43 -4.97 15.30 -4.99
N PRO A 44 -3.66 14.98 -4.94
CA PRO A 44 -2.87 14.74 -6.14
C PRO A 44 -3.15 13.37 -6.74
N ARG A 45 -3.11 13.30 -8.08
CA ARG A 45 -3.11 12.05 -8.86
C ARG A 45 -2.09 12.17 -9.97
N GLY A 46 -1.30 11.12 -10.17
CA GLY A 46 -0.26 11.11 -11.19
C GLY A 46 0.87 10.13 -10.86
N SER A 47 2.03 10.32 -11.50
CA SER A 47 3.21 9.51 -11.20
C SER A 47 3.74 9.81 -9.79
N LYS A 48 4.51 8.86 -9.24
CA LYS A 48 5.19 8.99 -7.94
C LYS A 48 5.98 10.29 -7.82
N GLU A 49 6.76 10.63 -8.85
CA GLU A 49 7.57 11.85 -8.89
C GLU A 49 6.71 13.10 -8.86
N PHE A 50 5.57 13.08 -9.56
CA PHE A 50 4.66 14.22 -9.58
C PHE A 50 3.96 14.41 -8.23
N VAL A 51 3.47 13.35 -7.62
CA VAL A 51 2.85 13.42 -6.29
C VAL A 51 3.89 13.89 -5.26
N ARG A 52 5.11 13.36 -5.30
CA ARG A 52 6.22 13.78 -4.43
C ARG A 52 6.53 15.26 -4.63
N TYR A 53 6.64 15.71 -5.89
CA TYR A 53 6.86 17.13 -6.20
C TYR A 53 5.78 18.03 -5.56
N ILE A 54 4.51 17.66 -5.66
CA ILE A 54 3.41 18.40 -5.02
C ILE A 54 3.58 18.43 -3.51
N MET A 55 3.84 17.30 -2.87
CA MET A 55 4.01 17.19 -1.42
C MET A 55 5.18 18.04 -0.90
N ASP A 56 6.28 18.09 -1.65
CA ASP A 56 7.51 18.80 -1.26
C ASP A 56 7.44 20.31 -1.54
N ASN A 57 6.55 20.76 -2.43
CA ASN A 57 6.50 22.15 -2.89
C ASN A 57 5.19 22.89 -2.53
N SER A 58 4.22 22.22 -1.96
CA SER A 58 2.93 22.82 -1.57
C SER A 58 2.99 23.46 -0.18
N ARG A 59 2.38 24.65 -0.04
CA ARG A 59 1.99 25.22 1.25
C ARG A 59 0.62 24.78 1.71
N ILE A 60 -0.18 24.25 0.77
CA ILE A 60 -1.53 23.75 1.01
C ILE A 60 -1.44 22.33 1.54
N PRO A 61 -2.26 21.90 2.51
CA PRO A 61 -2.35 20.51 2.91
C PRO A 61 -2.57 19.57 1.74
N VAL A 62 -1.78 18.48 1.67
CA VAL A 62 -1.84 17.50 0.58
C VAL A 62 -2.37 16.18 1.13
N LEU A 63 -3.47 15.69 0.56
CA LEU A 63 -4.06 14.40 0.88
C LEU A 63 -3.70 13.38 -0.20
N GLY A 64 -2.66 12.59 0.02
CA GLY A 64 -2.17 11.62 -0.96
C GLY A 64 -1.04 10.76 -0.43
N HIS A 65 -0.53 9.89 -1.29
CA HIS A 65 0.68 9.09 -1.08
C HIS A 65 1.49 9.02 -2.37
N SER A 66 2.80 8.84 -2.24
CA SER A 66 3.70 8.69 -3.38
C SER A 66 4.05 7.23 -3.68
N ASP A 67 4.00 6.37 -2.67
CA ASP A 67 4.46 4.97 -2.73
C ASP A 67 3.45 4.04 -2.07
N GLY A 68 3.32 2.82 -2.60
CA GLY A 68 2.51 1.74 -2.04
C GLY A 68 3.37 0.54 -1.65
N ILE A 69 4.23 0.66 -0.63
CA ILE A 69 5.05 -0.44 -0.11
C ILE A 69 4.29 -1.13 1.02
N CYS A 70 3.51 -2.13 0.66
CA CYS A 70 2.64 -2.87 1.57
C CYS A 70 3.24 -4.21 2.00
N HIS A 71 2.90 -4.66 3.21
CA HIS A 71 3.43 -5.89 3.76
C HIS A 71 2.33 -6.87 4.19
N VAL A 72 2.64 -8.14 4.07
CA VAL A 72 1.94 -9.21 4.77
C VAL A 72 2.92 -9.86 5.74
N TYR A 73 2.59 -9.92 7.02
CA TYR A 73 3.36 -10.64 8.03
C TYR A 73 2.65 -11.94 8.39
N VAL A 74 3.33 -13.06 8.21
CA VAL A 74 2.88 -14.41 8.59
C VAL A 74 3.47 -14.73 9.95
N ASP A 75 2.62 -14.68 10.98
CA ASP A 75 2.99 -14.93 12.37
C ASP A 75 3.17 -16.43 12.66
N LYS A 76 3.91 -16.77 13.71
CA LYS A 76 4.16 -18.16 14.13
C LYS A 76 2.89 -18.98 14.38
N SER A 77 1.77 -18.34 14.73
CA SER A 77 0.48 -18.99 14.96
C SER A 77 -0.45 -18.98 13.75
N ALA A 78 0.05 -18.59 12.57
CA ALA A 78 -0.75 -18.49 11.35
C ALA A 78 -1.29 -19.87 10.91
N ASP A 79 -2.47 -19.84 10.29
CA ASP A 79 -2.91 -20.94 9.45
C ASP A 79 -2.16 -20.87 8.13
N LEU A 80 -1.41 -21.94 7.79
CA LEU A 80 -0.51 -21.92 6.63
C LEU A 80 -1.26 -21.84 5.30
N GLU A 81 -2.40 -22.49 5.16
CA GLU A 81 -3.20 -22.49 3.93
C GLU A 81 -3.83 -21.09 3.73
N MET A 82 -4.37 -20.51 4.78
CA MET A 82 -4.86 -19.12 4.77
C MET A 82 -3.74 -18.16 4.43
N ALA A 83 -2.55 -18.33 5.01
CA ALA A 83 -1.40 -17.46 4.77
C ALA A 83 -0.93 -17.50 3.31
N VAL A 84 -0.89 -18.70 2.68
CA VAL A 84 -0.60 -18.84 1.25
C VAL A 84 -1.64 -18.11 0.41
N SER A 85 -2.94 -18.33 0.69
CA SER A 85 -4.02 -17.68 -0.05
C SER A 85 -3.96 -16.16 0.05
N ILE A 86 -3.75 -15.62 1.25
CA ILE A 86 -3.64 -14.17 1.49
C ILE A 86 -2.40 -13.60 0.79
N ALA A 87 -1.25 -14.27 0.88
CA ALA A 87 -0.02 -13.78 0.25
C ALA A 87 -0.15 -13.74 -1.29
N VAL A 88 -0.72 -14.79 -1.89
CA VAL A 88 -0.95 -14.87 -3.34
C VAL A 88 -1.93 -13.80 -3.79
N ASP A 89 -3.06 -13.65 -3.11
CA ASP A 89 -4.06 -12.64 -3.46
C ASP A 89 -3.51 -11.22 -3.28
N SER A 90 -2.82 -10.96 -2.18
CA SER A 90 -2.22 -9.64 -1.90
C SER A 90 -1.20 -9.23 -2.96
N LYS A 91 -0.46 -10.17 -3.56
CA LYS A 91 0.52 -9.87 -4.60
C LYS A 91 -0.04 -9.97 -6.01
N ALA A 92 -0.74 -11.05 -6.33
CA ALA A 92 -0.99 -11.44 -7.72
C ALA A 92 -2.38 -11.07 -8.26
N GLN A 93 -3.30 -10.58 -7.41
CA GLN A 93 -4.63 -10.14 -7.86
C GLN A 93 -4.54 -8.95 -8.83
N ASN A 94 -3.74 -7.95 -8.47
CA ASN A 94 -3.39 -6.81 -9.32
C ASN A 94 -2.09 -6.19 -8.81
N VAL A 95 -1.02 -6.34 -9.57
CA VAL A 95 0.33 -5.86 -9.20
C VAL A 95 0.52 -4.36 -9.38
N ALA A 96 -0.28 -3.71 -10.23
CA ALA A 96 -0.11 -2.31 -10.62
C ALA A 96 -0.91 -1.33 -9.74
N VAL A 97 -1.18 -1.71 -8.48
CA VAL A 97 -1.94 -0.89 -7.53
C VAL A 97 -1.18 -0.71 -6.23
N CYS A 98 -1.38 0.43 -5.60
CA CYS A 98 -0.64 0.88 -4.41
C CYS A 98 -0.83 0.01 -3.15
N ASN A 99 -1.85 -0.84 -3.08
CA ASN A 99 -2.08 -1.78 -1.98
C ASN A 99 -1.69 -3.24 -2.32
N ALA A 100 -0.98 -3.48 -3.45
CA ALA A 100 -0.35 -4.76 -3.69
C ALA A 100 0.77 -5.02 -2.67
N CYS A 101 0.92 -6.26 -2.23
CA CYS A 101 2.01 -6.63 -1.32
C CYS A 101 3.35 -6.59 -2.05
N GLU A 102 4.33 -5.88 -1.50
CA GLU A 102 5.68 -5.79 -2.05
C GLU A 102 6.70 -6.55 -1.21
N THR A 103 6.44 -6.70 0.10
CA THR A 103 7.28 -7.49 1.01
C THR A 103 6.45 -8.42 1.87
N LEU A 104 6.83 -9.70 1.88
CA LEU A 104 6.30 -10.74 2.75
C LEU A 104 7.27 -10.98 3.90
N LEU A 105 6.81 -10.78 5.14
CA LEU A 105 7.56 -11.09 6.35
C LEU A 105 7.07 -12.43 6.90
N VAL A 106 7.97 -13.31 7.28
CA VAL A 106 7.66 -14.66 7.78
C VAL A 106 8.35 -14.88 9.11
N HIS A 107 7.58 -15.26 10.14
CA HIS A 107 8.15 -15.64 11.43
C HIS A 107 9.05 -16.85 11.27
N ARG A 108 10.26 -16.84 11.89
CA ARG A 108 11.25 -17.89 11.71
C ARG A 108 10.75 -19.30 12.10
N ASP A 109 9.91 -19.39 13.13
CA ASP A 109 9.44 -20.67 13.64
C ASP A 109 8.56 -21.46 12.67
N ILE A 110 7.95 -20.78 11.69
CA ILE A 110 7.10 -21.42 10.67
C ILE A 110 7.67 -21.33 9.25
N ALA A 111 8.79 -20.62 9.08
CA ALA A 111 9.34 -20.37 7.74
C ALA A 111 9.63 -21.68 6.98
N ALA A 112 10.17 -22.71 7.67
CA ALA A 112 10.48 -24.00 7.07
C ALA A 112 9.24 -24.78 6.59
N ASP A 113 8.08 -24.58 7.23
CA ASP A 113 6.82 -25.24 6.87
C ASP A 113 6.01 -24.41 5.85
N PHE A 114 6.10 -23.08 5.92
CA PHE A 114 5.32 -22.17 5.12
C PHE A 114 5.94 -21.90 3.73
N LEU A 115 7.23 -21.55 3.67
CA LEU A 115 7.87 -21.14 2.41
C LEU A 115 7.83 -22.21 1.30
N PRO A 116 8.01 -23.54 1.59
CA PRO A 116 7.85 -24.57 0.57
C PRO A 116 6.41 -24.70 0.02
N LYS A 117 5.39 -24.30 0.78
CA LYS A 117 3.99 -24.28 0.32
C LYS A 117 3.71 -23.02 -0.51
N LEU A 118 4.31 -21.90 -0.15
CA LEU A 118 4.16 -20.62 -0.86
C LEU A 118 4.81 -20.67 -2.26
N LEU A 119 5.99 -21.25 -2.38
CA LEU A 119 6.78 -21.23 -3.60
C LEU A 119 6.00 -21.69 -4.85
N PRO A 120 5.39 -22.89 -4.88
CA PRO A 120 4.64 -23.34 -6.05
C PRO A 120 3.43 -22.44 -6.37
N ALA A 121 2.74 -21.92 -5.35
CA ALA A 121 1.59 -21.04 -5.55
C ALA A 121 1.98 -19.70 -6.19
N MET A 122 3.13 -19.14 -5.81
CA MET A 122 3.68 -17.93 -6.43
C MET A 122 4.21 -18.18 -7.83
N GLN A 123 4.85 -19.35 -8.07
CA GLN A 123 5.32 -19.74 -9.39
C GLN A 123 4.17 -19.92 -10.39
N GLU A 124 3.04 -20.47 -9.96
CA GLU A 124 1.83 -20.58 -10.79
C GLU A 124 1.34 -19.20 -11.27
N LYS A 125 1.54 -18.16 -10.46
CA LYS A 125 1.22 -16.77 -10.80
C LYS A 125 2.36 -16.03 -11.48
N HIS A 126 3.45 -16.70 -11.82
CA HIS A 126 4.66 -16.13 -12.43
C HIS A 126 5.30 -15.03 -11.59
N VAL A 127 5.15 -15.07 -10.26
CA VAL A 127 5.76 -14.11 -9.36
C VAL A 127 7.22 -14.47 -9.14
N ARG A 128 8.12 -13.56 -9.46
CA ARG A 128 9.54 -13.63 -9.14
C ARG A 128 9.74 -13.34 -7.65
N LEU A 129 10.45 -14.22 -6.97
CA LEU A 129 10.70 -14.11 -5.53
C LEU A 129 12.14 -13.72 -5.25
N LEU A 130 12.31 -12.73 -4.38
CA LEU A 130 13.59 -12.31 -3.83
C LEU A 130 13.59 -12.61 -2.33
N GLY A 131 14.65 -13.20 -1.79
CA GLY A 131 14.70 -13.58 -0.39
C GLY A 131 15.99 -13.17 0.33
N ASP A 132 15.85 -12.89 1.63
CA ASP A 132 17.02 -12.78 2.50
C ASP A 132 17.78 -14.12 2.62
N GLU A 133 18.90 -14.14 3.32
CA GLU A 133 19.71 -15.34 3.50
C GLU A 133 18.92 -16.49 4.12
N ALA A 134 18.08 -16.20 5.12
CA ALA A 134 17.28 -17.21 5.82
C ALA A 134 16.19 -17.81 4.90
N THR A 135 15.54 -17.00 4.09
CA THR A 135 14.58 -17.44 3.06
C THR A 135 15.27 -18.34 2.04
N ARG A 136 16.44 -17.93 1.54
CA ARG A 136 17.22 -18.68 0.54
C ARG A 136 17.80 -19.99 1.05
N ALA A 137 17.96 -20.13 2.36
CA ALA A 137 18.33 -21.38 2.97
C ALA A 137 17.20 -22.43 2.95
N ILE A 138 15.95 -21.99 2.76
CA ILE A 138 14.75 -22.85 2.77
C ILE A 138 14.22 -23.11 1.35
N ILE A 139 14.15 -22.08 0.52
CA ILE A 139 13.62 -22.16 -0.85
C ILE A 139 14.61 -21.53 -1.87
N PRO A 140 14.68 -22.07 -3.11
CA PRO A 140 15.57 -21.57 -4.14
C PRO A 140 15.02 -20.29 -4.79
N VAL A 141 15.39 -19.14 -4.26
CA VAL A 141 15.00 -17.81 -4.77
C VAL A 141 16.22 -16.92 -4.93
N GLU A 142 16.08 -15.82 -5.67
CA GLU A 142 17.14 -14.82 -5.85
C GLU A 142 17.42 -14.06 -4.53
N ALA A 143 18.60 -13.44 -4.45
CA ALA A 143 18.95 -12.66 -3.27
C ALA A 143 18.24 -11.30 -3.28
N ALA A 144 17.55 -10.99 -2.19
CA ALA A 144 17.08 -9.64 -1.91
C ALA A 144 18.23 -8.77 -1.40
N THR A 145 18.19 -7.50 -1.74
CA THR A 145 19.10 -6.45 -1.28
C THR A 145 18.41 -5.52 -0.29
N GLU A 146 19.13 -4.59 0.31
CA GLU A 146 18.54 -3.58 1.22
C GLU A 146 17.56 -2.65 0.47
N GLU A 147 17.77 -2.42 -0.82
CA GLU A 147 16.90 -1.59 -1.66
C GLU A 147 15.56 -2.27 -1.92
N ASP A 148 15.53 -3.59 -2.02
CA ASP A 148 14.31 -4.35 -2.26
C ASP A 148 13.27 -4.13 -1.16
N TRP A 149 13.69 -3.87 0.09
CA TRP A 149 12.78 -3.57 1.20
C TRP A 149 12.09 -2.20 1.08
N ARG A 150 12.58 -1.32 0.19
CA ARG A 150 12.07 0.04 -0.08
C ARG A 150 11.45 0.18 -1.44
N THR A 151 11.34 -0.92 -2.18
CA THR A 151 10.91 -0.90 -3.58
C THR A 151 9.43 -1.21 -3.70
N GLU A 152 8.70 -0.31 -4.34
CA GLU A 152 7.39 -0.58 -4.93
C GLU A 152 7.62 -1.10 -6.35
N TYR A 153 7.45 -2.42 -6.56
CA TYR A 153 7.77 -3.06 -7.84
C TYR A 153 6.73 -2.77 -8.92
N LEU A 154 5.46 -2.69 -8.54
CA LEU A 154 4.32 -2.59 -9.48
C LEU A 154 4.35 -3.69 -10.56
N ASP A 155 4.91 -4.83 -10.22
CA ASP A 155 5.16 -5.96 -11.11
C ASP A 155 5.04 -7.29 -10.33
N TYR A 156 5.07 -8.42 -11.02
CA TYR A 156 5.08 -9.76 -10.45
C TYR A 156 6.43 -10.08 -9.76
N VAL A 157 6.82 -9.25 -8.81
CA VAL A 157 8.01 -9.40 -7.97
C VAL A 157 7.61 -9.25 -6.51
N LEU A 158 8.10 -10.12 -5.64
CA LEU A 158 7.82 -10.11 -4.21
C LEU A 158 9.11 -10.36 -3.42
N SER A 159 9.41 -9.47 -2.48
CA SER A 159 10.50 -9.68 -1.52
C SER A 159 10.02 -10.49 -0.31
N ILE A 160 10.84 -11.41 0.18
CA ILE A 160 10.55 -12.25 1.34
C ILE A 160 11.66 -12.10 2.37
N ARG A 161 11.28 -11.84 3.62
CA ARG A 161 12.21 -11.76 4.73
C ARG A 161 11.73 -12.62 5.90
N VAL A 162 12.63 -13.45 6.45
CA VAL A 162 12.40 -14.16 7.70
C VAL A 162 12.74 -13.24 8.87
N VAL A 163 11.82 -13.14 9.83
CA VAL A 163 11.97 -12.28 11.02
C VAL A 163 11.86 -13.10 12.30
N ASP A 164 12.56 -12.64 13.34
CA ASP A 164 12.70 -13.39 14.59
C ASP A 164 11.48 -13.28 15.52
N SER A 165 10.67 -12.23 15.33
CA SER A 165 9.55 -11.94 16.23
C SER A 165 8.54 -11.00 15.58
N LEU A 166 7.37 -10.86 16.20
CA LEU A 166 6.37 -9.85 15.89
C LEU A 166 6.95 -8.43 15.97
N GLU A 167 7.79 -8.16 16.99
CA GLU A 167 8.44 -6.87 17.16
C GLU A 167 9.36 -6.52 16.00
N ALA A 168 10.12 -7.52 15.51
CA ALA A 168 10.99 -7.35 14.34
C ALA A 168 10.18 -7.08 13.07
N ALA A 169 9.02 -7.74 12.90
CA ALA A 169 8.11 -7.49 11.79
C ALA A 169 7.54 -6.05 11.84
N ILE A 170 7.04 -5.61 12.99
CA ILE A 170 6.51 -4.26 13.19
C ILE A 170 7.61 -3.21 12.94
N ALA A 171 8.82 -3.44 13.46
CA ALA A 171 9.95 -2.54 13.25
C ALA A 171 10.35 -2.44 11.76
N HIS A 172 10.31 -3.57 11.03
CA HIS A 172 10.56 -3.59 9.60
C HIS A 172 9.51 -2.78 8.83
N ILE A 173 8.23 -3.03 9.09
CA ILE A 173 7.12 -2.34 8.42
C ILE A 173 7.20 -0.82 8.66
N ASN A 174 7.36 -0.40 9.90
CA ASN A 174 7.43 1.02 10.24
C ASN A 174 8.68 1.72 9.69
N ARG A 175 9.76 0.96 9.39
CA ARG A 175 11.00 1.50 8.80
C ARG A 175 10.97 1.59 7.29
N TYR A 176 10.42 0.59 6.62
CA TYR A 176 10.55 0.41 5.16
C TYR A 176 9.23 0.66 4.42
N GLY A 177 8.09 0.46 5.09
CA GLY A 177 6.77 0.67 4.52
C GLY A 177 6.47 2.12 4.19
N SER A 178 5.49 2.30 3.33
CA SER A 178 4.99 3.61 2.89
C SER A 178 3.82 4.12 3.76
N HIS A 179 3.52 3.46 4.87
CA HIS A 179 2.35 3.74 5.72
C HIS A 179 1.00 3.56 5.02
N HIS A 180 0.96 2.69 4.01
CA HIS A 180 -0.24 2.49 3.20
C HIS A 180 -1.13 1.39 3.77
N THR A 181 -0.81 0.12 3.51
CA THR A 181 -1.66 -1.02 3.89
C THR A 181 -0.80 -2.22 4.31
N ASP A 182 -1.01 -2.71 5.53
CA ASP A 182 -0.26 -3.85 6.05
C ASP A 182 -1.18 -4.85 6.75
N CYS A 183 -0.84 -6.14 6.67
CA CYS A 183 -1.64 -7.22 7.22
C CYS A 183 -0.80 -8.17 8.08
N ILE A 184 -1.39 -8.69 9.15
CA ILE A 184 -0.90 -9.86 9.89
C ILE A 184 -1.79 -11.06 9.64
N VAL A 185 -1.19 -12.24 9.38
CA VAL A 185 -1.89 -13.52 9.38
C VAL A 185 -1.56 -14.25 10.67
N THR A 186 -2.55 -14.41 11.56
CA THR A 186 -2.36 -14.99 12.90
C THR A 186 -3.65 -15.50 13.49
N ARG A 187 -3.55 -16.57 14.30
CA ARG A 187 -4.62 -17.04 15.19
C ARG A 187 -4.49 -16.49 16.62
N ASP A 188 -3.37 -15.83 16.94
CA ASP A 188 -3.12 -15.24 18.26
C ASP A 188 -3.73 -13.83 18.34
N ASP A 189 -4.72 -13.66 19.22
CA ASP A 189 -5.39 -12.38 19.42
C ASP A 189 -4.49 -11.32 20.06
N ALA A 190 -3.54 -11.71 20.88
CA ALA A 190 -2.58 -10.79 21.49
C ALA A 190 -1.59 -10.27 20.45
N ALA A 191 -1.08 -11.14 19.58
CA ALA A 191 -0.24 -10.76 18.45
C ALA A 191 -0.98 -9.84 17.47
N ALA A 192 -2.24 -10.19 17.14
CA ALA A 192 -3.09 -9.37 16.29
C ALA A 192 -3.29 -7.96 16.90
N LYS A 193 -3.66 -7.87 18.18
CA LYS A 193 -3.87 -6.60 18.87
C LYS A 193 -2.60 -5.74 18.87
N ALA A 194 -1.44 -6.34 19.15
CA ALA A 194 -0.16 -5.63 19.15
C ALA A 194 0.17 -5.08 17.76
N PHE A 195 0.00 -5.89 16.70
CA PHE A 195 0.21 -5.49 15.32
C PHE A 195 -0.71 -4.34 14.91
N LEU A 196 -2.03 -4.50 15.10
CA LEU A 196 -3.05 -3.49 14.75
C LEU A 196 -2.85 -2.15 15.49
N THR A 197 -2.21 -2.18 16.66
CA THR A 197 -1.98 -0.96 17.46
C THR A 197 -0.65 -0.27 17.13
N ARG A 198 0.37 -1.02 16.71
CA ARG A 198 1.77 -0.55 16.64
C ARG A 198 2.28 -0.35 15.22
N VAL A 199 1.64 -0.92 14.21
CA VAL A 199 1.94 -0.64 12.81
C VAL A 199 1.34 0.71 12.44
N ASP A 200 2.18 1.62 11.94
CA ASP A 200 1.77 2.98 11.58
C ASP A 200 1.42 3.06 10.10
N SER A 201 0.23 2.55 9.74
CA SER A 201 -0.28 2.56 8.37
C SER A 201 -1.74 3.01 8.30
N ALA A 202 -2.16 3.48 7.14
CA ALA A 202 -3.54 3.93 6.88
C ALA A 202 -4.53 2.77 7.01
N GLY A 203 -4.16 1.58 6.52
CA GLY A 203 -4.91 0.34 6.69
C GLY A 203 -4.06 -0.72 7.40
N VAL A 204 -4.52 -1.23 8.55
CA VAL A 204 -3.85 -2.33 9.26
C VAL A 204 -4.87 -3.43 9.51
N TYR A 205 -4.59 -4.63 9.01
CA TYR A 205 -5.57 -5.70 8.93
C TYR A 205 -5.09 -7.00 9.58
N ARG A 206 -6.04 -7.89 9.87
CA ARG A 206 -5.81 -9.25 10.31
C ARG A 206 -6.51 -10.24 9.38
N ASN A 207 -5.79 -11.26 8.88
CA ASN A 207 -6.32 -12.40 8.15
C ASN A 207 -7.13 -12.03 6.89
N VAL A 208 -6.71 -10.97 6.21
CA VAL A 208 -7.27 -10.58 4.91
C VAL A 208 -6.14 -10.12 3.97
N SER A 209 -6.40 -10.14 2.68
CA SER A 209 -5.49 -9.58 1.68
C SER A 209 -5.32 -8.07 1.85
N THR A 210 -4.15 -7.53 1.53
CA THR A 210 -3.96 -6.06 1.46
C THR A 210 -4.84 -5.43 0.40
N ARG A 211 -5.29 -6.21 -0.59
CA ARG A 211 -6.25 -5.82 -1.62
C ARG A 211 -7.66 -5.56 -1.06
N PHE A 212 -7.92 -5.93 0.21
CA PHE A 212 -9.16 -5.61 0.91
C PHE A 212 -9.35 -4.10 1.16
N ALA A 213 -8.27 -3.32 1.15
CA ALA A 213 -8.31 -1.86 1.24
C ALA A 213 -8.90 -1.24 -0.04
N ASP A 214 -10.22 -1.24 -0.14
CA ASP A 214 -10.98 -0.78 -1.29
C ASP A 214 -12.35 -0.24 -0.87
N GLY A 215 -12.72 0.95 -1.37
CA GLY A 215 -13.96 1.64 -1.01
C GLY A 215 -15.21 0.85 -1.33
N PHE A 216 -15.23 0.09 -2.43
CA PHE A 216 -16.36 -0.78 -2.77
C PHE A 216 -16.45 -1.99 -1.84
N VAL A 217 -15.32 -2.59 -1.46
CA VAL A 217 -15.27 -3.70 -0.50
C VAL A 217 -15.79 -3.27 0.86
N TYR A 218 -15.50 -2.04 1.29
CA TYR A 218 -16.05 -1.46 2.53
C TYR A 218 -17.52 -1.02 2.43
N GLY A 219 -18.07 -0.96 1.24
CA GLY A 219 -19.43 -0.46 1.00
C GLY A 219 -19.54 1.07 0.99
N PHE A 220 -18.42 1.79 0.90
CA PHE A 220 -18.41 3.26 0.80
C PHE A 220 -18.59 3.76 -0.64
N GLY A 221 -18.52 2.87 -1.64
CA GLY A 221 -18.58 3.22 -3.04
C GLY A 221 -17.22 3.62 -3.62
N ALA A 222 -17.22 4.56 -4.57
CA ALA A 222 -16.02 4.98 -5.25
C ALA A 222 -14.98 5.58 -4.31
N GLU A 223 -13.72 5.25 -4.55
CA GLU A 223 -12.57 5.76 -3.81
C GLU A 223 -11.75 6.69 -4.70
N VAL A 224 -11.48 7.91 -4.22
CA VAL A 224 -10.67 8.90 -4.94
C VAL A 224 -9.18 8.65 -4.75
N GLY A 225 -8.79 8.20 -3.57
CA GLY A 225 -7.41 7.86 -3.22
C GLY A 225 -7.25 7.54 -1.75
N ILE A 226 -6.10 6.96 -1.41
CA ILE A 226 -5.67 6.67 -0.05
C ILE A 226 -4.59 7.68 0.33
N ALA A 227 -4.72 8.31 1.49
CA ALA A 227 -3.71 9.19 2.03
C ALA A 227 -2.95 8.51 3.16
N THR A 228 -1.63 8.61 3.15
CA THR A 228 -0.75 8.07 4.21
C THR A 228 -0.31 9.13 5.22
N GLY A 229 -0.57 10.40 4.93
CA GLY A 229 -0.37 11.51 5.86
C GLY A 229 -1.34 11.50 7.05
N LYS A 230 -1.03 12.27 8.10
CA LYS A 230 -1.81 12.35 9.35
C LYS A 230 -2.58 13.67 9.49
N LEU A 231 -2.85 14.37 8.39
CA LEU A 231 -3.61 15.63 8.38
C LEU A 231 -5.11 15.40 8.61
N HIS A 232 -5.60 14.25 8.22
CA HIS A 232 -7.01 13.88 8.24
C HIS A 232 -7.16 12.39 8.57
N ALA A 233 -8.40 11.87 8.60
CA ALA A 233 -8.62 10.42 8.65
C ALA A 233 -7.99 9.76 7.41
N ARG A 234 -7.17 8.76 7.65
CA ARG A 234 -6.48 8.02 6.60
C ARG A 234 -7.39 6.96 5.98
#